data_732ea89b2653fab92a99a86ce0682735
#
_entry.id   732ea89b2653fab92a99a86ce0682735
#
_cell.length_a   1.000
_cell.length_b   1.000
_cell.length_c   1.000
_cell.angle_alpha   90.00
_cell.angle_beta   90.00
_cell.angle_gamma   90.00
#
_symmetry.space_group_name_H-M   'P 1'
#
loop_
_entity.id
_entity.type
_entity.pdbx_description
1 polymer ?
#
loop_
_entity_poly.entity_id
_entity_poly.type
_entity_poly.pdbx_seq_one_letter_code
_entity_poly.pdbx_strand_id
1 'polypeptide(L)'
;CQSQDFSPDKPTILLNAHIDTVKVAEGWQHSPFAATEEDDAIYGLGTNDDGASVVSLMAAFRALTTMPQPYNLVFLASAEEEVSGKNGVEAVLPMLPPIHFALVGEPTNMQPAIAEKGLMVLDGEIKGVAGHAARNEGVNAIYMAIDVIDTLRHFRFEKESEMLGPVKISVTKIEAGTQHNVVPDKCTILVDVRTTDVYSNEETLQILRDAVPECTLTPHSTRLNPSGISASHPVVARAEMLGKTPFGSPTLSDQALMPFPSLKMGPGDSARSHTADEYIKPLEIRQAIDEYIIILNGLTL
;
A
#
# COMPACT_ATOMS: atom_id res chain seq x y z
N CYS A 1 14.82 -11.85 11.48
CA CYS A 1 16.13 -12.54 11.42
C CYS A 1 17.19 -11.62 10.81
N GLN A 2 18.46 -11.85 11.16
CA GLN A 2 19.60 -11.05 10.68
C GLN A 2 20.74 -12.01 10.26
N SER A 3 21.52 -11.62 9.24
CA SER A 3 22.71 -12.39 8.82
C SER A 3 23.73 -12.49 9.96
N GLN A 4 24.42 -13.64 10.04
CA GLN A 4 25.38 -13.90 11.13
C GLN A 4 26.68 -13.07 11.01
N ASP A 5 27.05 -12.66 9.79
CA ASP A 5 28.23 -11.88 9.45
C ASP A 5 27.94 -10.37 9.37
N PHE A 6 26.96 -9.89 10.16
CA PHE A 6 26.60 -8.48 10.19
C PHE A 6 27.79 -7.58 10.53
N SER A 7 28.01 -6.55 9.71
CA SER A 7 29.05 -5.55 9.90
C SER A 7 28.47 -4.15 9.79
N PRO A 8 28.75 -3.23 10.73
CA PRO A 8 28.26 -1.86 10.64
C PRO A 8 28.81 -1.06 9.44
N ASP A 9 29.89 -1.57 8.82
CA ASP A 9 30.52 -0.94 7.65
C ASP A 9 29.85 -1.33 6.32
N LYS A 10 28.92 -2.30 6.35
CA LYS A 10 28.18 -2.73 5.17
C LYS A 10 26.78 -2.09 5.12
N PRO A 11 26.27 -1.73 3.92
CA PRO A 11 24.88 -1.35 3.78
C PRO A 11 23.95 -2.51 4.18
N THR A 12 22.74 -2.20 4.63
CA THR A 12 21.76 -3.21 5.07
C THR A 12 20.54 -3.22 4.15
N ILE A 13 20.17 -4.40 3.69
CA ILE A 13 18.96 -4.69 2.92
C ILE A 13 17.92 -5.31 3.85
N LEU A 14 16.69 -4.80 3.81
CA LEU A 14 15.54 -5.41 4.46
C LEU A 14 14.74 -6.22 3.44
N LEU A 15 14.47 -7.48 3.75
CA LEU A 15 13.46 -8.31 3.08
C LEU A 15 12.25 -8.36 3.99
N ASN A 16 11.10 -7.84 3.56
CA ASN A 16 9.88 -7.80 4.34
C ASN A 16 8.74 -8.50 3.61
N ALA A 17 7.91 -9.22 4.32
CA ALA A 17 6.65 -9.79 3.84
C ALA A 17 5.69 -9.93 5.02
N HIS A 18 4.38 -9.76 4.80
CA HIS A 18 3.43 -9.83 5.91
C HIS A 18 2.84 -11.24 6.09
N ILE A 19 2.44 -11.55 7.32
CA ILE A 19 1.89 -12.87 7.70
C ILE A 19 0.40 -12.82 8.04
N ASP A 20 -0.16 -11.64 8.19
CA ASP A 20 -1.60 -11.47 8.40
C ASP A 20 -2.36 -11.54 7.08
N THR A 21 -3.66 -11.69 7.18
CA THR A 21 -4.58 -11.81 6.05
C THR A 21 -5.83 -10.99 6.28
N VAL A 22 -6.53 -10.66 5.21
CA VAL A 22 -7.90 -10.13 5.28
C VAL A 22 -8.87 -11.15 5.90
N LYS A 23 -10.08 -10.70 6.20
CA LYS A 23 -11.17 -11.61 6.58
C LYS A 23 -11.59 -12.47 5.39
N VAL A 24 -12.03 -13.70 5.70
CA VAL A 24 -12.55 -14.63 4.69
C VAL A 24 -13.69 -13.99 3.90
N ALA A 25 -13.55 -13.95 2.59
CA ALA A 25 -14.60 -13.52 1.66
C ALA A 25 -15.69 -14.61 1.56
N GLU A 26 -16.88 -14.24 1.11
CA GLU A 26 -17.93 -15.23 0.79
C GLU A 26 -17.60 -15.95 -0.54
N GLY A 27 -18.09 -17.17 -0.69
CA GLY A 27 -18.03 -17.94 -1.93
C GLY A 27 -16.89 -18.95 -2.03
N TRP A 28 -16.11 -19.18 -0.95
CA TRP A 28 -15.07 -20.21 -0.92
C TRP A 28 -15.66 -21.60 -1.18
N GLN A 29 -15.05 -22.36 -2.09
CA GLN A 29 -15.34 -23.77 -2.36
C GLN A 29 -14.34 -24.69 -1.62
N HIS A 30 -13.11 -24.23 -1.46
CA HIS A 30 -12.08 -24.86 -0.63
C HIS A 30 -12.15 -24.34 0.81
N SER A 31 -11.58 -25.08 1.77
CA SER A 31 -11.46 -24.56 3.14
C SER A 31 -10.42 -23.43 3.17
N PRO A 32 -10.77 -22.20 3.57
CA PRO A 32 -9.81 -21.09 3.60
C PRO A 32 -8.68 -21.29 4.60
N PHE A 33 -8.86 -22.14 5.62
CA PHE A 33 -7.88 -22.40 6.68
C PHE A 33 -7.15 -23.75 6.55
N ALA A 34 -7.25 -24.38 5.37
CA ALA A 34 -6.52 -25.61 5.07
C ALA A 34 -5.79 -25.44 3.75
N ALA A 35 -4.51 -25.85 3.70
CA ALA A 35 -3.80 -25.93 2.45
C ALA A 35 -4.36 -27.07 1.61
N THR A 36 -5.14 -26.75 0.58
CA THR A 36 -5.69 -27.73 -0.35
C THR A 36 -4.86 -27.71 -1.64
N GLU A 37 -4.20 -28.84 -1.94
CA GLU A 37 -3.44 -28.99 -3.17
C GLU A 37 -4.34 -29.61 -4.24
N GLU A 38 -4.60 -28.88 -5.33
CA GLU A 38 -5.41 -29.31 -6.47
C GLU A 38 -4.92 -28.57 -7.73
N ASP A 39 -4.85 -29.27 -8.87
CA ASP A 39 -4.49 -28.72 -10.19
C ASP A 39 -3.21 -27.87 -10.20
N ASP A 40 -2.13 -28.36 -9.58
CA ASP A 40 -0.85 -27.67 -9.43
C ASP A 40 -0.94 -26.32 -8.69
N ALA A 41 -1.97 -26.11 -7.89
CA ALA A 41 -2.16 -24.94 -7.04
C ALA A 41 -2.36 -25.35 -5.56
N ILE A 42 -2.02 -24.43 -4.65
CA ILE A 42 -2.28 -24.52 -3.23
C ILE A 42 -3.33 -23.47 -2.91
N TYR A 43 -4.53 -23.89 -2.57
CA TYR A 43 -5.64 -23.03 -2.16
C TYR A 43 -5.62 -22.80 -0.65
N GLY A 44 -5.88 -21.56 -0.25
CA GLY A 44 -5.98 -21.16 1.15
C GLY A 44 -5.86 -19.65 1.29
N LEU A 45 -6.49 -19.07 2.30
CA LEU A 45 -6.42 -17.66 2.62
C LEU A 45 -4.97 -17.26 2.94
N GLY A 46 -4.44 -16.23 2.29
CA GLY A 46 -3.07 -15.76 2.45
C GLY A 46 -2.02 -16.63 1.73
N THR A 47 -2.41 -17.58 0.87
CA THR A 47 -1.44 -18.37 0.10
C THR A 47 -0.75 -17.52 -0.97
N ASN A 48 -1.49 -16.58 -1.58
CA ASN A 48 -0.99 -15.63 -2.58
C ASN A 48 -0.57 -14.31 -1.91
N ASP A 49 -1.37 -13.81 -0.98
CA ASP A 49 -1.20 -12.52 -0.30
C ASP A 49 -1.13 -12.73 1.23
N ASP A 50 0.06 -12.84 1.86
CA ASP A 50 1.40 -12.71 1.25
C ASP A 50 2.30 -13.91 1.63
N GLY A 51 1.70 -15.06 1.96
CA GLY A 51 2.41 -16.26 2.39
C GLY A 51 3.43 -16.76 1.37
N ALA A 52 3.15 -16.61 0.07
CA ALA A 52 4.08 -16.96 -0.99
C ALA A 52 5.36 -16.14 -0.93
N SER A 53 5.25 -14.83 -0.70
CA SER A 53 6.42 -13.95 -0.54
C SER A 53 7.15 -14.22 0.77
N VAL A 54 6.43 -14.46 1.88
CA VAL A 54 7.04 -14.84 3.18
C VAL A 54 7.97 -16.04 2.98
N VAL A 55 7.47 -17.11 2.35
CA VAL A 55 8.24 -18.36 2.13
C VAL A 55 9.38 -18.13 1.16
N SER A 56 9.13 -17.41 0.07
CA SER A 56 10.14 -17.18 -0.98
C SER A 56 11.29 -16.31 -0.48
N LEU A 57 10.98 -15.18 0.18
CA LEU A 57 12.00 -14.28 0.75
C LEU A 57 12.78 -14.93 1.89
N MET A 58 12.12 -15.72 2.75
CA MET A 58 12.81 -16.48 3.81
C MET A 58 13.76 -17.51 3.22
N ALA A 59 13.38 -18.21 2.16
CA ALA A 59 14.26 -19.18 1.49
C ALA A 59 15.44 -18.48 0.82
N ALA A 60 15.21 -17.36 0.12
CA ALA A 60 16.27 -16.55 -0.47
C ALA A 60 17.21 -15.97 0.60
N PHE A 61 16.68 -15.45 1.72
CA PHE A 61 17.47 -15.02 2.88
C PHE A 61 18.41 -16.12 3.36
N ARG A 62 17.88 -17.31 3.59
CA ARG A 62 18.69 -18.46 4.04
C ARG A 62 19.80 -18.81 3.03
N ALA A 63 19.50 -18.86 1.75
CA ALA A 63 20.48 -19.15 0.71
C ALA A 63 21.60 -18.08 0.67
N LEU A 64 21.21 -16.79 0.65
CA LEU A 64 22.16 -15.68 0.57
C LEU A 64 23.05 -15.57 1.81
N THR A 65 22.57 -15.91 3.00
CA THR A 65 23.35 -15.87 4.24
C THR A 65 24.37 -17.02 4.35
N THR A 66 24.33 -18.00 3.46
CA THR A 66 25.40 -19.04 3.37
C THR A 66 26.61 -18.59 2.56
N MET A 67 26.53 -17.44 1.89
CA MET A 67 27.59 -16.90 1.03
C MET A 67 27.99 -15.49 1.51
N PRO A 68 29.29 -15.12 1.41
CA PRO A 68 29.69 -13.75 1.72
C PRO A 68 28.97 -12.75 0.82
N GLN A 69 28.33 -11.74 1.43
CA GLN A 69 27.66 -10.66 0.71
C GLN A 69 28.34 -9.30 0.98
N PRO A 70 28.30 -8.36 0.04
CA PRO A 70 28.81 -7.00 0.25
C PRO A 70 27.87 -6.13 1.09
N TYR A 71 26.78 -6.69 1.59
CA TYR A 71 25.74 -6.03 2.40
C TYR A 71 25.34 -6.93 3.59
N ASN A 72 24.68 -6.32 4.57
CA ASN A 72 23.95 -7.02 5.62
C ASN A 72 22.54 -7.35 5.14
N LEU A 73 21.99 -8.46 5.60
CA LEU A 73 20.65 -8.90 5.26
C LEU A 73 19.80 -9.04 6.52
N VAL A 74 18.61 -8.45 6.50
CA VAL A 74 17.59 -8.59 7.53
C VAL A 74 16.34 -9.15 6.88
N PHE A 75 15.71 -10.16 7.47
CA PHE A 75 14.41 -10.67 7.10
C PHE A 75 13.40 -10.35 8.20
N LEU A 76 12.28 -9.72 7.83
CA LEU A 76 11.16 -9.39 8.68
C LEU A 76 9.89 -10.02 8.14
N ALA A 77 9.22 -10.83 8.95
CA ALA A 77 7.84 -11.22 8.75
C ALA A 77 6.97 -10.27 9.58
N SER A 78 6.30 -9.33 8.93
CA SER A 78 5.46 -8.31 9.55
C SER A 78 4.04 -8.81 9.81
N ALA A 79 3.31 -8.06 10.61
CA ALA A 79 1.90 -8.27 10.90
C ALA A 79 1.14 -6.95 10.76
N GLU A 80 -0.18 -6.99 10.77
CA GLU A 80 -1.07 -5.82 10.67
C GLU A 80 -0.88 -5.00 9.38
N GLU A 81 -0.34 -5.60 8.30
CA GLU A 81 -0.24 -4.93 7.00
C GLU A 81 -1.63 -4.58 6.46
N GLU A 82 -2.53 -5.56 6.45
CA GLU A 82 -3.89 -5.50 5.88
C GLU A 82 -4.82 -4.45 6.52
N VAL A 83 -4.41 -3.96 7.66
CA VAL A 83 -5.11 -2.88 8.38
C VAL A 83 -4.23 -1.65 8.61
N SER A 84 -3.04 -1.64 8.03
CA SER A 84 -2.00 -0.61 8.25
C SER A 84 -1.84 -0.32 9.76
N GLY A 85 -1.72 -1.38 10.56
CA GLY A 85 -1.74 -1.31 12.02
C GLY A 85 -0.46 -0.73 12.61
N LYS A 86 -0.56 -0.20 13.83
CA LYS A 86 0.58 0.40 14.53
C LYS A 86 1.52 -0.61 15.18
N ASN A 87 1.06 -1.87 15.38
CA ASN A 87 1.86 -2.94 15.96
C ASN A 87 2.54 -3.81 14.88
N GLY A 88 2.39 -3.45 13.60
CA GLY A 88 3.02 -4.08 12.45
C GLY A 88 4.45 -3.59 12.21
N VAL A 89 4.80 -3.36 10.96
CA VAL A 89 6.13 -2.91 10.54
C VAL A 89 6.57 -1.63 11.27
N GLU A 90 5.66 -0.67 11.49
CA GLU A 90 5.93 0.59 12.18
C GLU A 90 6.53 0.41 13.58
N ALA A 91 6.05 -0.59 14.33
CA ALA A 91 6.55 -0.88 15.68
C ALA A 91 7.96 -1.50 15.66
N VAL A 92 8.33 -2.17 14.58
CA VAL A 92 9.60 -2.90 14.47
C VAL A 92 10.71 -2.03 13.88
N LEU A 93 10.39 -1.07 13.00
CA LEU A 93 11.37 -0.22 12.32
C LEU A 93 12.39 0.43 13.26
N PRO A 94 12.02 0.99 14.43
CA PRO A 94 12.99 1.59 15.36
C PRO A 94 13.97 0.59 16.00
N MET A 95 13.68 -0.70 15.93
CA MET A 95 14.50 -1.79 16.49
C MET A 95 15.49 -2.35 15.46
N LEU A 96 15.33 -1.99 14.18
CA LEU A 96 16.19 -2.46 13.09
C LEU A 96 17.48 -1.61 13.00
N PRO A 97 18.56 -2.16 12.47
CA PRO A 97 19.72 -1.38 12.08
C PRO A 97 19.32 -0.38 10.98
N PRO A 98 20.17 0.63 10.69
CA PRO A 98 19.94 1.53 9.56
C PRO A 98 19.76 0.74 8.25
N ILE A 99 18.59 0.89 7.61
CA ILE A 99 18.24 0.21 6.35
C ILE A 99 18.59 1.13 5.18
N HIS A 100 19.21 0.57 4.14
CA HIS A 100 19.59 1.30 2.93
C HIS A 100 18.53 1.17 1.84
N PHE A 101 17.91 0.00 1.71
CA PHE A 101 16.66 -0.18 0.98
C PHE A 101 15.93 -1.44 1.46
N ALA A 102 14.62 -1.51 1.16
CA ALA A 102 13.81 -2.69 1.40
C ALA A 102 13.29 -3.30 0.08
N LEU A 103 13.24 -4.63 0.05
CA LEU A 103 12.43 -5.40 -0.87
C LEU A 103 11.25 -5.96 -0.09
N VAL A 104 10.05 -5.53 -0.48
CA VAL A 104 8.81 -5.93 0.18
C VAL A 104 8.10 -6.95 -0.70
N GLY A 105 7.77 -8.09 -0.11
CA GLY A 105 6.99 -9.14 -0.76
C GLY A 105 5.55 -8.68 -0.96
N GLU A 106 5.05 -8.89 -2.15
CA GLU A 106 3.67 -8.60 -2.56
C GLU A 106 3.38 -9.34 -3.87
N PRO A 107 2.15 -9.75 -4.16
CA PRO A 107 1.82 -10.49 -5.38
C PRO A 107 1.87 -9.60 -6.64
N THR A 108 3.04 -9.49 -7.26
CA THR A 108 3.31 -8.63 -8.42
C THR A 108 3.69 -9.42 -9.68
N ASN A 109 3.51 -10.73 -9.70
CA ASN A 109 4.04 -11.62 -10.76
C ASN A 109 5.56 -11.44 -10.95
N MET A 110 6.29 -11.19 -9.84
CA MET A 110 7.72 -10.89 -9.86
C MET A 110 8.09 -9.68 -10.73
N GLN A 111 7.18 -8.73 -10.96
CA GLN A 111 7.50 -7.46 -11.59
C GLN A 111 7.85 -6.44 -10.48
N PRO A 112 8.92 -5.64 -10.62
CA PRO A 112 9.30 -4.68 -9.60
C PRO A 112 8.39 -3.44 -9.64
N ALA A 113 7.57 -3.26 -8.61
CA ALA A 113 6.86 -2.01 -8.38
C ALA A 113 7.80 -1.02 -7.71
N ILE A 114 8.33 -0.08 -8.48
CA ILE A 114 9.34 0.89 -8.04
C ILE A 114 8.75 2.20 -7.51
N ALA A 115 7.45 2.35 -7.58
CA ALA A 115 6.68 3.43 -6.98
C ALA A 115 5.32 2.91 -6.53
N GLU A 116 4.80 3.44 -5.43
CA GLU A 116 3.54 3.04 -4.82
C GLU A 116 2.77 4.27 -4.35
N LYS A 117 1.43 4.29 -4.57
CA LYS A 117 0.58 5.37 -4.08
C LYS A 117 0.42 5.31 -2.57
N GLY A 118 0.49 6.48 -1.92
CA GLY A 118 0.08 6.64 -0.54
C GLY A 118 -1.45 6.71 -0.39
N LEU A 119 -1.91 6.76 0.85
CA LEU A 119 -3.32 6.80 1.20
C LEU A 119 -3.59 7.81 2.31
N MET A 120 -4.58 8.67 2.08
CA MET A 120 -5.27 9.40 3.14
C MET A 120 -6.78 9.16 3.04
N VAL A 121 -7.41 8.93 4.18
CA VAL A 121 -8.86 8.96 4.33
C VAL A 121 -9.22 10.22 5.09
N LEU A 122 -10.10 11.04 4.52
CA LEU A 122 -10.48 12.33 5.07
C LEU A 122 -11.96 12.33 5.44
N ASP A 123 -12.28 12.71 6.68
CA ASP A 123 -13.62 13.13 7.05
C ASP A 123 -13.82 14.59 6.61
N GLY A 124 -14.85 14.84 5.82
CA GLY A 124 -15.29 16.18 5.43
C GLY A 124 -16.57 16.58 6.15
N GLU A 125 -16.57 17.73 6.80
CA GLU A 125 -17.76 18.30 7.43
C GLU A 125 -18.13 19.63 6.77
N ILE A 126 -19.36 19.72 6.25
CA ILE A 126 -19.95 20.91 5.67
C ILE A 126 -21.07 21.40 6.61
N LYS A 127 -20.96 22.65 7.07
CA LYS A 127 -21.92 23.28 7.97
C LYS A 127 -22.86 24.20 7.23
N GLY A 128 -24.16 23.97 7.41
CA GLY A 128 -25.24 24.84 6.99
C GLY A 128 -25.89 25.53 8.17
N VAL A 129 -27.14 25.91 7.99
CA VAL A 129 -28.01 26.52 9.03
C VAL A 129 -29.38 25.89 8.93
N ALA A 130 -29.89 25.31 10.02
CA ALA A 130 -31.22 24.71 10.04
C ALA A 130 -32.31 25.76 9.80
N GLY A 131 -33.40 25.36 9.16
CA GLY A 131 -34.55 26.17 8.89
C GLY A 131 -35.74 25.34 8.47
N HIS A 132 -36.92 25.97 8.34
CA HIS A 132 -38.12 25.28 7.88
C HIS A 132 -38.11 25.17 6.34
N ALA A 133 -38.17 23.94 5.81
CA ALA A 133 -38.02 23.69 4.36
C ALA A 133 -39.07 24.38 3.47
N ALA A 134 -40.27 24.73 4.03
CA ALA A 134 -41.30 25.46 3.32
C ALA A 134 -41.10 27.00 3.34
N ARG A 135 -40.02 27.49 3.95
CA ARG A 135 -39.67 28.91 4.04
C ARG A 135 -38.29 29.14 3.45
N ASN A 136 -38.02 30.35 3.02
CA ASN A 136 -36.68 30.71 2.54
C ASN A 136 -35.75 31.03 3.73
N GLU A 137 -35.60 30.06 4.63
CA GLU A 137 -34.81 30.17 5.87
C GLU A 137 -33.72 29.09 5.89
N GLY A 138 -32.57 29.40 6.54
CA GLY A 138 -31.49 28.49 6.70
C GLY A 138 -30.52 28.43 5.50
N VAL A 139 -29.49 27.59 5.63
CA VAL A 139 -28.49 27.30 4.59
C VAL A 139 -28.40 25.80 4.48
N ASN A 140 -28.74 25.26 3.33
CA ASN A 140 -28.82 23.80 3.13
C ASN A 140 -27.42 23.18 2.94
N ALA A 141 -26.96 22.43 3.93
CA ALA A 141 -25.66 21.75 3.89
C ALA A 141 -25.56 20.72 2.74
N ILE A 142 -26.69 20.15 2.27
CA ILE A 142 -26.66 19.22 1.11
C ILE A 142 -26.29 20.00 -0.16
N TYR A 143 -26.84 21.19 -0.37
CA TYR A 143 -26.53 21.98 -1.57
C TYR A 143 -25.07 22.44 -1.56
N MET A 144 -24.56 22.88 -0.41
CA MET A 144 -23.14 23.20 -0.27
C MET A 144 -22.24 21.95 -0.51
N ALA A 145 -22.66 20.78 -0.03
CA ALA A 145 -21.91 19.54 -0.26
C ALA A 145 -21.85 19.14 -1.75
N ILE A 146 -22.88 19.44 -2.55
CA ILE A 146 -22.85 19.21 -4.00
C ILE A 146 -21.72 20.02 -4.64
N ASP A 147 -21.57 21.30 -4.29
CA ASP A 147 -20.54 22.18 -4.82
C ASP A 147 -19.13 21.69 -4.39
N VAL A 148 -18.97 21.30 -3.12
CA VAL A 148 -17.72 20.70 -2.60
C VAL A 148 -17.36 19.42 -3.34
N ILE A 149 -18.31 18.50 -3.51
CA ILE A 149 -18.10 17.22 -4.21
C ILE A 149 -17.77 17.45 -5.68
N ASP A 150 -18.45 18.39 -6.34
CA ASP A 150 -18.17 18.73 -7.73
C ASP A 150 -16.75 19.30 -7.88
N THR A 151 -16.34 20.18 -6.96
CA THR A 151 -14.98 20.71 -6.89
C THR A 151 -13.96 19.57 -6.73
N LEU A 152 -14.13 18.69 -5.74
CA LEU A 152 -13.23 17.56 -5.50
C LEU A 152 -13.17 16.59 -6.69
N ARG A 153 -14.30 16.33 -7.34
CA ARG A 153 -14.40 15.45 -8.52
C ARG A 153 -13.60 15.96 -9.71
N HIS A 154 -13.57 17.27 -9.92
CA HIS A 154 -12.93 17.92 -11.05
C HIS A 154 -11.56 18.50 -10.71
N PHE A 155 -11.16 18.45 -9.44
CA PHE A 155 -9.88 18.98 -9.00
C PHE A 155 -8.72 18.30 -9.73
N ARG A 156 -7.71 19.09 -10.11
CA ARG A 156 -6.48 18.61 -10.72
C ARG A 156 -5.29 19.23 -10.03
N PHE A 157 -4.38 18.39 -9.59
CA PHE A 157 -3.11 18.83 -9.04
C PHE A 157 -2.19 19.34 -10.15
N GLU A 158 -1.32 20.29 -9.85
CA GLU A 158 -0.39 20.87 -10.85
C GLU A 158 0.71 19.90 -11.27
N LYS A 159 1.18 19.07 -10.32
CA LYS A 159 2.22 18.07 -10.59
C LYS A 159 1.57 16.69 -10.76
N GLU A 160 2.09 15.93 -11.69
CA GLU A 160 1.70 14.55 -11.94
C GLU A 160 2.95 13.66 -11.87
N SER A 161 2.83 12.52 -11.20
CA SER A 161 3.90 11.54 -11.12
C SER A 161 4.09 10.83 -12.46
N GLU A 162 5.33 10.69 -12.90
CA GLU A 162 5.68 9.96 -14.12
C GLU A 162 5.27 8.48 -14.02
N MET A 163 5.43 7.86 -12.85
CA MET A 163 5.14 6.44 -12.64
C MET A 163 3.73 6.16 -12.11
N LEU A 164 3.19 7.06 -11.28
CA LEU A 164 1.93 6.84 -10.58
C LEU A 164 0.74 7.61 -11.18
N GLY A 165 1.03 8.50 -12.15
CA GLY A 165 0.02 9.39 -12.71
C GLY A 165 -0.48 10.43 -11.69
N PRO A 166 -1.71 10.94 -11.85
CA PRO A 166 -2.25 11.98 -10.96
C PRO A 166 -2.64 11.42 -9.57
N VAL A 167 -2.68 12.34 -8.58
CA VAL A 167 -3.37 12.09 -7.31
C VAL A 167 -4.83 11.76 -7.61
N LYS A 168 -5.36 10.69 -7.02
CA LYS A 168 -6.75 10.30 -7.19
C LYS A 168 -7.58 10.68 -5.97
N ILE A 169 -8.70 11.35 -6.20
CA ILE A 169 -9.67 11.72 -5.16
C ILE A 169 -10.99 10.99 -5.44
N SER A 170 -11.57 10.38 -4.43
CA SER A 170 -12.87 9.71 -4.53
C SER A 170 -13.71 9.99 -3.29
N VAL A 171 -14.87 10.65 -3.43
CA VAL A 171 -15.85 10.72 -2.36
C VAL A 171 -16.58 9.39 -2.30
N THR A 172 -16.47 8.69 -1.17
CA THR A 172 -16.95 7.30 -1.03
C THR A 172 -18.17 7.16 -0.13
N LYS A 173 -18.50 8.20 0.65
CA LYS A 173 -19.68 8.24 1.52
C LYS A 173 -20.20 9.67 1.63
N ILE A 174 -21.52 9.84 1.76
CA ILE A 174 -22.19 11.09 2.07
C ILE A 174 -23.36 10.83 3.01
N GLU A 175 -23.52 11.64 4.04
CA GLU A 175 -24.64 11.56 5.01
C GLU A 175 -25.13 12.97 5.36
N ALA A 176 -26.45 13.21 5.27
CA ALA A 176 -27.08 14.48 5.63
C ALA A 176 -28.58 14.33 5.84
N GLY A 177 -29.15 15.27 6.61
CA GLY A 177 -30.60 15.41 6.82
C GLY A 177 -31.18 14.41 7.83
N THR A 178 -32.30 14.79 8.44
CA THR A 178 -33.00 13.97 9.45
C THR A 178 -34.51 13.88 9.19
N GLN A 179 -35.11 14.95 8.65
CA GLN A 179 -36.54 15.03 8.42
C GLN A 179 -36.82 15.80 7.13
N HIS A 180 -37.95 15.47 6.46
CA HIS A 180 -38.31 16.07 5.16
C HIS A 180 -38.63 17.57 5.23
N ASN A 181 -39.02 18.13 6.39
CA ASN A 181 -39.44 19.51 6.59
C ASN A 181 -38.37 20.39 7.28
N VAL A 182 -37.15 19.87 7.48
CA VAL A 182 -36.02 20.58 8.08
C VAL A 182 -34.91 20.75 7.05
N VAL A 183 -34.45 21.99 6.85
CA VAL A 183 -33.23 22.26 6.05
C VAL A 183 -32.02 21.69 6.81
N PRO A 184 -31.22 20.80 6.20
CA PRO A 184 -30.05 20.21 6.86
C PRO A 184 -29.00 21.25 7.20
N ASP A 185 -28.55 21.27 8.45
CA ASP A 185 -27.49 22.14 8.96
C ASP A 185 -26.12 21.49 8.95
N LYS A 186 -26.07 20.22 8.59
CA LYS A 186 -24.82 19.45 8.51
C LYS A 186 -24.88 18.40 7.38
N CYS A 187 -23.78 18.31 6.63
CA CYS A 187 -23.48 17.20 5.74
C CYS A 187 -22.08 16.69 6.02
N THR A 188 -21.90 15.37 6.04
CA THR A 188 -20.59 14.73 6.15
C THR A 188 -20.29 13.91 4.91
N ILE A 189 -19.02 13.92 4.50
CA ILE A 189 -18.49 13.12 3.41
C ILE A 189 -17.26 12.36 3.87
N LEU A 190 -16.99 11.22 3.24
CA LEU A 190 -15.73 10.48 3.38
C LEU A 190 -15.01 10.53 2.05
N VAL A 191 -13.72 10.87 2.08
CA VAL A 191 -12.91 11.05 0.88
C VAL A 191 -11.69 10.13 0.95
N ASP A 192 -11.56 9.21 0.00
CA ASP A 192 -10.35 8.43 -0.26
C ASP A 192 -9.42 9.23 -1.18
N VAL A 193 -8.18 9.48 -0.73
CA VAL A 193 -7.16 10.21 -1.49
C VAL A 193 -5.94 9.32 -1.68
N ARG A 194 -5.66 8.95 -2.93
CA ARG A 194 -4.46 8.19 -3.32
C ARG A 194 -3.39 9.17 -3.76
N THR A 195 -2.43 9.40 -2.88
CA THR A 195 -1.34 10.35 -3.08
C THR A 195 -0.21 9.77 -3.93
N THR A 196 0.69 10.62 -4.42
CA THR A 196 1.80 10.23 -5.29
C THR A 196 3.09 10.90 -4.81
N ASP A 197 4.22 10.43 -5.29
CA ASP A 197 5.57 10.82 -4.90
C ASP A 197 5.94 12.29 -5.18
N VAL A 198 5.08 13.03 -5.87
CA VAL A 198 5.31 14.46 -6.18
C VAL A 198 4.78 15.44 -5.13
N TYR A 199 4.04 14.93 -4.13
CA TYR A 199 3.54 15.69 -2.97
C TYR A 199 3.59 14.82 -1.71
N SER A 200 3.90 15.42 -0.56
CA SER A 200 3.65 14.76 0.72
C SER A 200 2.14 14.67 1.01
N ASN A 201 1.76 13.82 1.96
CA ASN A 201 0.36 13.74 2.40
C ASN A 201 -0.10 15.06 3.01
N GLU A 202 0.76 15.76 3.77
CA GLU A 202 0.49 17.06 4.36
C GLU A 202 0.27 18.14 3.29
N GLU A 203 1.13 18.21 2.26
CA GLU A 203 0.97 19.14 1.13
C GLU A 203 -0.33 18.86 0.37
N THR A 204 -0.62 17.59 0.08
CA THR A 204 -1.86 17.18 -0.57
C THR A 204 -3.09 17.60 0.23
N LEU A 205 -3.08 17.38 1.55
CA LEU A 205 -4.18 17.79 2.44
C LEU A 205 -4.38 19.31 2.43
N GLN A 206 -3.28 20.08 2.47
CA GLN A 206 -3.40 21.55 2.47
C GLN A 206 -3.95 22.06 1.13
N ILE A 207 -3.51 21.51 0.01
CA ILE A 207 -4.02 21.86 -1.32
C ILE A 207 -5.53 21.57 -1.40
N LEU A 208 -6.00 20.45 -0.87
CA LEU A 208 -7.42 20.11 -0.85
C LEU A 208 -8.24 21.02 0.06
N ARG A 209 -7.70 21.40 1.23
CA ARG A 209 -8.35 22.39 2.13
C ARG A 209 -8.52 23.74 1.47
N ASP A 210 -7.52 24.19 0.73
CA ASP A 210 -7.57 25.45 0.01
C ASP A 210 -8.56 25.41 -1.16
N ALA A 211 -8.78 24.23 -1.75
CA ALA A 211 -9.71 24.04 -2.85
C ALA A 211 -11.20 24.02 -2.39
N VAL A 212 -11.48 23.59 -1.16
CA VAL A 212 -12.84 23.48 -0.61
C VAL A 212 -12.93 24.10 0.78
N PRO A 213 -12.74 25.42 0.92
CA PRO A 213 -12.69 26.10 2.22
C PRO A 213 -14.01 26.01 3.01
N GLU A 214 -15.14 25.70 2.36
CA GLU A 214 -16.44 25.48 3.00
C GLU A 214 -16.55 24.11 3.68
N CYS A 215 -15.59 23.20 3.44
CA CYS A 215 -15.53 21.87 4.00
C CYS A 215 -14.36 21.75 4.98
N THR A 216 -14.63 21.37 6.22
CA THR A 216 -13.57 21.05 7.17
C THR A 216 -13.06 19.63 6.89
N LEU A 217 -11.87 19.50 6.27
CA LEU A 217 -11.24 18.21 6.00
C LEU A 217 -10.33 17.81 7.16
N THR A 218 -10.64 16.65 7.78
CA THR A 218 -9.88 16.06 8.88
C THR A 218 -9.35 14.69 8.47
N PRO A 219 -8.00 14.49 8.40
CA PRO A 219 -7.44 13.18 8.05
C PRO A 219 -7.55 12.20 9.20
N HIS A 220 -7.86 10.93 8.91
CA HIS A 220 -7.69 9.83 9.87
C HIS A 220 -6.21 9.66 10.22
N SER A 221 -5.33 9.79 9.21
CA SER A 221 -3.87 9.75 9.35
C SER A 221 -3.22 10.34 8.09
N THR A 222 -2.01 10.90 8.24
CA THR A 222 -1.15 11.31 7.13
C THR A 222 0.10 10.43 7.00
N ARG A 223 0.22 9.35 7.79
CA ARG A 223 1.43 8.52 7.90
C ARG A 223 1.68 7.55 6.74
N LEU A 224 0.64 7.22 5.95
CA LEU A 224 0.74 6.29 4.83
C LEU A 224 1.19 7.04 3.57
N ASN A 225 2.49 7.30 3.50
CA ASN A 225 3.07 8.10 2.42
C ASN A 225 3.27 7.29 1.14
N PRO A 226 3.34 7.94 -0.02
CA PRO A 226 3.86 7.31 -1.23
C PRO A 226 5.29 6.80 -0.97
N SER A 227 5.60 5.66 -1.55
CA SER A 227 6.90 5.01 -1.40
C SER A 227 7.50 4.66 -2.76
N GLY A 228 8.78 4.35 -2.79
CA GLY A 228 9.45 3.93 -4.01
C GLY A 228 10.97 3.92 -3.94
N ILE A 229 11.56 3.61 -5.08
CA ILE A 229 13.00 3.56 -5.30
C ILE A 229 13.33 4.13 -6.67
N SER A 230 14.52 4.71 -6.82
CA SER A 230 14.96 5.23 -8.13
C SER A 230 15.00 4.12 -9.19
N ALA A 231 14.50 4.41 -10.39
CA ALA A 231 14.62 3.51 -11.54
C ALA A 231 16.10 3.17 -11.88
N SER A 232 17.05 4.04 -11.50
CA SER A 232 18.48 3.80 -11.68
C SER A 232 19.13 2.97 -10.55
N HIS A 233 18.36 2.55 -9.54
CA HIS A 233 18.91 1.76 -8.43
C HIS A 233 19.39 0.39 -8.91
N PRO A 234 20.56 -0.11 -8.43
CA PRO A 234 21.15 -1.38 -8.91
C PRO A 234 20.20 -2.59 -8.83
N VAL A 235 19.32 -2.66 -7.83
CA VAL A 235 18.34 -3.74 -7.70
C VAL A 235 17.33 -3.74 -8.85
N VAL A 236 16.90 -2.55 -9.31
CA VAL A 236 15.98 -2.40 -10.44
C VAL A 236 16.65 -2.86 -11.73
N ALA A 237 17.87 -2.39 -11.98
CA ALA A 237 18.65 -2.79 -13.15
C ALA A 237 18.84 -4.32 -13.21
N ARG A 238 19.07 -4.99 -12.07
CA ARG A 238 19.17 -6.47 -12.03
C ARG A 238 17.85 -7.17 -12.33
N ALA A 239 16.74 -6.62 -11.87
CA ALA A 239 15.41 -7.16 -12.23
C ALA A 239 15.15 -7.01 -13.74
N GLU A 240 15.49 -5.85 -14.33
CA GLU A 240 15.37 -5.64 -15.79
C GLU A 240 16.24 -6.60 -16.60
N MET A 241 17.45 -6.94 -16.12
CA MET A 241 18.30 -7.96 -16.77
C MET A 241 17.65 -9.35 -16.79
N LEU A 242 16.71 -9.65 -15.90
CA LEU A 242 15.89 -10.87 -15.92
C LEU A 242 14.61 -10.70 -16.79
N GLY A 243 14.49 -9.61 -17.54
CA GLY A 243 13.34 -9.33 -18.39
C GLY A 243 12.13 -8.81 -17.63
N LYS A 244 12.32 -8.34 -16.38
CA LYS A 244 11.23 -7.73 -15.60
C LYS A 244 11.01 -6.28 -16.03
N THR A 245 9.78 -5.82 -15.90
CA THR A 245 9.39 -4.45 -16.28
C THR A 245 9.00 -3.67 -15.02
N PRO A 246 9.75 -2.60 -14.66
CA PRO A 246 9.36 -1.71 -13.57
C PRO A 246 8.02 -1.04 -13.82
N PHE A 247 7.22 -0.88 -12.76
CA PHE A 247 5.91 -0.22 -12.83
C PHE A 247 5.56 0.56 -11.56
N GLY A 248 4.54 1.41 -11.65
CA GLY A 248 3.94 2.11 -10.51
C GLY A 248 2.70 1.36 -9.99
N SER A 249 2.68 1.02 -8.72
CA SER A 249 1.57 0.31 -8.07
C SER A 249 0.49 1.26 -7.57
N PRO A 250 -0.80 1.00 -7.85
CA PRO A 250 -1.90 1.77 -7.28
C PRO A 250 -2.28 1.33 -5.86
N THR A 251 -1.80 0.18 -5.38
CA THR A 251 -2.11 -0.41 -4.08
C THR A 251 -1.04 -0.05 -3.05
N LEU A 252 -1.44 0.01 -1.79
CA LEU A 252 -0.58 0.28 -0.64
C LEU A 252 0.02 -1.02 -0.11
N SER A 253 1.17 -0.92 0.55
CA SER A 253 1.83 -2.01 1.30
C SER A 253 2.59 -1.44 2.51
N ASP A 254 3.28 -2.30 3.26
CA ASP A 254 4.17 -1.91 4.37
C ASP A 254 5.19 -0.82 3.98
N GLN A 255 5.51 -0.67 2.68
CA GLN A 255 6.40 0.38 2.18
C GLN A 255 5.96 1.79 2.56
N ALA A 256 4.66 2.04 2.65
CA ALA A 256 4.10 3.35 3.01
C ALA A 256 4.57 3.87 4.38
N LEU A 257 5.05 2.96 5.24
CA LEU A 257 5.56 3.24 6.58
C LEU A 257 7.08 3.26 6.66
N MET A 258 7.78 2.94 5.56
CA MET A 258 9.24 2.86 5.50
C MET A 258 9.85 4.19 5.08
N PRO A 259 10.73 4.82 5.90
CA PRO A 259 11.32 6.12 5.58
C PRO A 259 12.58 6.03 4.69
N PHE A 260 12.80 4.91 4.02
CA PHE A 260 13.95 4.62 3.16
C PHE A 260 13.49 4.05 1.82
N PRO A 261 14.35 4.04 0.78
CA PRO A 261 14.00 3.51 -0.52
C PRO A 261 13.48 2.08 -0.45
N SER A 262 12.42 1.78 -1.17
CA SER A 262 11.81 0.45 -1.18
C SER A 262 11.16 0.15 -2.53
N LEU A 263 11.13 -1.13 -2.87
CA LEU A 263 10.33 -1.65 -3.98
C LEU A 263 9.55 -2.86 -3.51
N LYS A 264 8.38 -3.11 -4.12
CA LYS A 264 7.67 -4.35 -3.89
C LYS A 264 7.77 -5.28 -5.08
N MET A 265 7.97 -6.56 -4.79
CA MET A 265 8.12 -7.59 -5.79
C MET A 265 7.87 -8.94 -5.13
N GLY A 266 7.04 -9.79 -5.71
CA GLY A 266 6.80 -11.12 -5.19
C GLY A 266 6.02 -12.02 -6.13
N PRO A 267 5.99 -13.34 -5.82
CA PRO A 267 5.23 -14.32 -6.56
C PRO A 267 3.73 -14.09 -6.43
N GLY A 268 2.97 -14.69 -7.34
CA GLY A 268 1.53 -14.57 -7.35
C GLY A 268 1.03 -13.33 -8.09
N ASP A 269 -0.28 -13.23 -8.19
CA ASP A 269 -0.99 -12.17 -8.93
C ASP A 269 -1.95 -11.44 -7.98
N SER A 270 -1.88 -10.12 -7.95
CA SER A 270 -2.75 -9.32 -7.09
C SER A 270 -4.26 -9.45 -7.43
N ALA A 271 -4.59 -9.96 -8.61
CA ALA A 271 -5.96 -10.28 -8.96
C ALA A 271 -6.54 -11.47 -8.18
N ARG A 272 -5.69 -12.28 -7.54
CA ARG A 272 -6.10 -13.40 -6.67
C ARG A 272 -6.25 -12.98 -5.20
N SER A 273 -5.69 -11.81 -4.82
CA SER A 273 -5.78 -11.31 -3.45
C SER A 273 -7.19 -10.90 -3.09
N HIS A 274 -7.59 -11.11 -1.84
CA HIS A 274 -8.88 -10.70 -1.28
C HIS A 274 -10.10 -11.34 -1.96
N THR A 275 -9.91 -12.49 -2.65
CA THR A 275 -10.97 -13.23 -3.35
C THR A 275 -11.21 -14.61 -2.70
N ALA A 276 -12.38 -15.19 -2.95
CA ALA A 276 -12.64 -16.58 -2.61
C ALA A 276 -11.75 -17.51 -3.46
N ASP A 277 -11.37 -18.65 -2.88
CA ASP A 277 -10.46 -19.62 -3.50
C ASP A 277 -9.12 -19.03 -3.93
N GLU A 278 -8.60 -18.12 -3.12
CA GLU A 278 -7.24 -17.62 -3.25
C GLU A 278 -6.25 -18.77 -3.35
N TYR A 279 -5.29 -18.66 -4.28
CA TYR A 279 -4.30 -19.72 -4.51
C TYR A 279 -2.96 -19.20 -5.00
N ILE A 280 -1.93 -20.03 -4.82
CA ILE A 280 -0.59 -19.87 -5.39
C ILE A 280 -0.15 -21.17 -6.06
N LYS A 281 0.64 -21.07 -7.14
CA LYS A 281 1.27 -22.25 -7.74
C LYS A 281 2.66 -22.49 -7.13
N PRO A 282 3.01 -23.72 -6.69
CA PRO A 282 4.34 -24.02 -6.17
C PRO A 282 5.49 -23.65 -7.12
N LEU A 283 5.23 -23.63 -8.43
CA LEU A 283 6.19 -23.18 -9.42
C LEU A 283 6.51 -21.68 -9.28
N GLU A 284 5.51 -20.85 -9.01
CA GLU A 284 5.70 -19.40 -8.82
C GLU A 284 6.61 -19.11 -7.61
N ILE A 285 6.42 -19.86 -6.50
CA ILE A 285 7.28 -19.77 -5.31
C ILE A 285 8.74 -20.16 -5.64
N ARG A 286 8.93 -21.28 -6.36
CA ARG A 286 10.29 -21.74 -6.72
C ARG A 286 11.01 -20.75 -7.63
N GLN A 287 10.32 -20.24 -8.64
CA GLN A 287 10.87 -19.22 -9.54
C GLN A 287 11.21 -17.93 -8.78
N ALA A 288 10.37 -17.49 -7.86
CA ALA A 288 10.63 -16.30 -7.04
C ALA A 288 11.89 -16.46 -6.18
N ILE A 289 12.10 -17.63 -5.56
CA ILE A 289 13.31 -17.92 -4.78
C ILE A 289 14.56 -17.75 -5.65
N ASP A 290 14.56 -18.38 -6.84
CA ASP A 290 15.71 -18.32 -7.75
C ASP A 290 15.95 -16.88 -8.24
N GLU A 291 14.91 -16.16 -8.60
CA GLU A 291 14.99 -14.77 -9.06
C GLU A 291 15.49 -13.83 -7.96
N TYR A 292 15.01 -13.95 -6.73
CA TYR A 292 15.51 -13.16 -5.59
C TYR A 292 17.00 -13.41 -5.35
N ILE A 293 17.43 -14.67 -5.41
CA ILE A 293 18.85 -15.02 -5.26
C ILE A 293 19.67 -14.38 -6.39
N ILE A 294 19.23 -14.45 -7.64
CA ILE A 294 19.95 -13.87 -8.78
C ILE A 294 20.02 -12.34 -8.65
N ILE A 295 18.93 -11.69 -8.27
CA ILE A 295 18.85 -10.24 -8.13
C ILE A 295 19.75 -9.75 -6.99
N LEU A 296 19.78 -10.44 -5.87
CA LEU A 296 20.43 -9.97 -4.66
C LEU A 296 21.88 -10.45 -4.52
N ASN A 297 22.24 -11.64 -5.00
CA ASN A 297 23.58 -12.19 -4.80
C ASN A 297 24.67 -11.25 -5.34
N GLY A 298 25.57 -10.82 -4.45
CA GLY A 298 26.67 -9.91 -4.79
C GLY A 298 26.17 -8.53 -5.28
N LEU A 299 24.99 -8.09 -4.88
CA LEU A 299 24.49 -6.75 -5.21
C LEU A 299 25.34 -5.68 -4.51
N THR A 300 25.84 -4.71 -5.25
CA THR A 300 26.57 -3.55 -4.73
C THR A 300 25.65 -2.34 -4.76
N LEU A 301 25.54 -1.66 -3.61
CA LEU A 301 24.69 -0.48 -3.40
C LEU A 301 25.49 0.81 -3.52
#